data_30c982f512292c39a267d557f3e47735
#
_entry.id   30c982f512292c39a267d557f3e47735
#
_cell.length_a   1.000
_cell.length_b   1.000
_cell.length_c   1.000
_cell.angle_alpha   90.00
_cell.angle_beta   90.00
_cell.angle_gamma   90.00
#
_symmetry.space_group_name_H-M   'P 1'
#
loop_
_entity.id
_entity.type
_entity.pdbx_description
1 polymer ?
#
loop_
_entity_poly.entity_id
_entity_poly.type
_entity_poly.pdbx_seq_one_letter_code
_entity_poly.pdbx_strand_id
1 'polypeptide(L)'
;MSNFCENCGAPLEEAARFCPSCGKAVAPQDKEASPKATIYGYGGSIGFSDRINSPEVIEYVKKSNRSARGCAFVLVPLPFAIYMIVSFVSDEVETADALIFGGGISVAFLLLYLLSRFISNAKRSWDGIVTDKQSLKKTKHVEDRTNEKWELVHYTNYVLTFRTDNGKKERCVERIENSRGDLDYYPYLNVGDRVRYHPQVPYKYEKYDKSRDSEIPCMFCKTFNDIHNDKCVSCGKQLFK
;
A
#
# COMPACT_ATOMS: atom_id res chain seq x y z
N MET A 1 6.90 -24.35 -37.15
CA MET A 1 7.37 -24.17 -35.77
C MET A 1 7.08 -25.48 -35.06
N SER A 2 8.05 -26.06 -34.40
CA SER A 2 8.00 -27.44 -33.96
C SER A 2 7.03 -27.65 -32.82
N ASN A 3 5.88 -28.26 -33.08
CA ASN A 3 4.94 -28.70 -32.07
C ASN A 3 5.37 -30.05 -31.44
N PHE A 4 6.67 -30.16 -31.11
CA PHE A 4 7.24 -31.38 -30.53
C PHE A 4 7.94 -31.10 -29.22
N CYS A 5 7.85 -32.03 -28.27
CA CYS A 5 8.51 -31.92 -26.98
C CYS A 5 10.03 -32.03 -27.13
N GLU A 6 10.78 -31.03 -26.68
CA GLU A 6 12.24 -31.00 -26.73
C GLU A 6 12.92 -32.13 -25.94
N ASN A 7 12.21 -32.75 -24.99
CA ASN A 7 12.75 -33.82 -24.17
C ASN A 7 12.56 -35.24 -24.76
N CYS A 8 11.42 -35.52 -25.38
CA CYS A 8 11.08 -36.86 -25.84
C CYS A 8 10.62 -36.94 -27.32
N GLY A 9 10.57 -35.79 -28.02
CA GLY A 9 10.16 -35.72 -29.41
C GLY A 9 8.68 -36.00 -29.69
N ALA A 10 7.85 -36.22 -28.70
CA ALA A 10 6.42 -36.44 -28.88
C ALA A 10 5.70 -35.17 -29.37
N PRO A 11 4.66 -35.33 -30.25
CA PRO A 11 3.87 -34.18 -30.68
C PRO A 11 3.13 -33.56 -29.50
N LEU A 12 3.09 -32.22 -29.47
CA LEU A 12 2.41 -31.43 -28.45
C LEU A 12 1.16 -30.80 -29.06
N GLU A 13 0.07 -30.83 -28.30
CA GLU A 13 -1.12 -30.05 -28.63
C GLU A 13 -0.88 -28.54 -28.40
N GLU A 14 -1.57 -27.70 -29.17
CA GLU A 14 -1.50 -26.27 -29.00
C GLU A 14 -1.95 -25.90 -27.58
N ALA A 15 -1.09 -25.16 -26.84
CA ALA A 15 -1.26 -24.73 -25.44
C ALA A 15 -1.05 -25.82 -24.36
N ALA A 16 -0.45 -26.98 -24.67
CA ALA A 16 -0.10 -27.97 -23.65
C ALA A 16 0.95 -27.39 -22.68
N ARG A 17 0.62 -27.40 -21.40
CA ARG A 17 1.56 -26.98 -20.32
C ARG A 17 2.53 -28.08 -19.92
N PHE A 18 2.22 -29.34 -20.25
CA PHE A 18 3.02 -30.51 -19.97
C PHE A 18 2.95 -31.47 -21.16
N CYS A 19 4.04 -32.14 -21.45
CA CYS A 19 4.06 -33.17 -22.45
C CYS A 19 3.27 -34.40 -21.99
N PRO A 20 2.27 -34.89 -22.74
CA PRO A 20 1.47 -36.02 -22.34
C PRO A 20 2.26 -37.36 -22.31
N SER A 21 3.38 -37.43 -23.02
CA SER A 21 4.22 -38.64 -23.08
C SER A 21 5.27 -38.73 -21.98
N CYS A 22 5.90 -37.61 -21.56
CA CYS A 22 6.99 -37.65 -20.60
C CYS A 22 6.77 -36.78 -19.36
N GLY A 23 5.65 -36.07 -19.23
CA GLY A 23 5.31 -35.25 -18.09
C GLY A 23 6.15 -33.98 -17.91
N LYS A 24 7.12 -33.70 -18.81
CA LYS A 24 7.96 -32.50 -18.69
C LYS A 24 7.15 -31.26 -18.97
N ALA A 25 7.33 -30.24 -18.13
CA ALA A 25 6.73 -28.94 -18.35
C ALA A 25 7.23 -28.33 -19.67
N VAL A 26 6.30 -27.89 -20.50
CA VAL A 26 6.59 -27.19 -21.75
C VAL A 26 6.67 -25.70 -21.38
N ALA A 27 7.83 -25.06 -21.58
CA ALA A 27 7.99 -23.65 -21.37
C ALA A 27 6.98 -22.88 -22.22
N PRO A 28 6.25 -21.92 -21.66
CA PRO A 28 5.42 -21.04 -22.47
C PRO A 28 6.34 -20.31 -23.44
N GLN A 29 6.05 -20.43 -24.74
CA GLN A 29 6.76 -19.66 -25.75
C GLN A 29 6.36 -18.21 -25.57
N ASP A 30 7.30 -17.37 -25.12
CA ASP A 30 7.17 -15.93 -25.06
C ASP A 30 6.89 -15.42 -26.48
N LYS A 31 5.64 -15.25 -26.82
CA LYS A 31 5.25 -14.35 -27.89
C LYS A 31 5.32 -12.96 -27.32
N GLU A 32 6.37 -12.22 -27.67
CA GLU A 32 6.33 -10.78 -27.70
C GLU A 32 5.08 -10.31 -28.42
N ALA A 33 4.09 -9.95 -27.67
CA ALA A 33 3.06 -8.96 -27.96
C ALA A 33 2.23 -8.87 -26.68
N SER A 34 2.31 -7.76 -25.99
CA SER A 34 1.28 -7.35 -25.05
C SER A 34 -0.07 -7.64 -25.70
N PRO A 35 -0.92 -8.55 -25.18
CA PRO A 35 -2.23 -8.74 -25.75
C PRO A 35 -3.01 -7.44 -25.50
N LYS A 36 -3.38 -6.76 -26.57
CA LYS A 36 -4.47 -5.78 -26.54
C LYS A 36 -5.63 -6.47 -25.86
N ALA A 37 -6.01 -5.98 -24.69
CA ALA A 37 -7.13 -6.47 -23.91
C ALA A 37 -8.36 -6.58 -24.81
N THR A 38 -8.78 -7.79 -25.09
CA THR A 38 -10.06 -8.07 -25.77
C THR A 38 -11.14 -7.84 -24.72
N ILE A 39 -11.89 -6.78 -24.88
CA ILE A 39 -12.99 -6.38 -24.03
C ILE A 39 -14.11 -7.41 -24.21
N TYR A 40 -14.25 -8.33 -23.27
CA TYR A 40 -15.50 -9.04 -23.04
C TYR A 40 -16.17 -8.40 -21.83
N GLY A 41 -17.41 -7.96 -22.01
CA GLY A 41 -18.20 -7.14 -21.11
C GLY A 41 -18.20 -7.55 -19.65
N TYR A 42 -18.25 -6.55 -18.78
CA TYR A 42 -18.22 -6.57 -17.32
C TYR A 42 -16.82 -6.81 -16.74
N GLY A 43 -15.96 -5.81 -16.78
CA GLY A 43 -14.74 -5.88 -16.01
C GLY A 43 -13.60 -5.05 -16.58
N GLY A 44 -12.59 -4.83 -15.74
CA GLY A 44 -11.34 -4.17 -16.10
C GLY A 44 -10.40 -5.08 -16.89
N SER A 45 -9.20 -4.58 -17.13
CA SER A 45 -8.15 -5.35 -17.81
C SER A 45 -7.52 -6.42 -16.90
N ILE A 46 -6.88 -7.40 -17.52
CA ILE A 46 -5.93 -8.30 -16.85
C ILE A 46 -4.54 -7.69 -17.01
N GLY A 47 -3.87 -7.43 -15.90
CA GLY A 47 -2.55 -6.83 -15.85
C GLY A 47 -2.44 -5.74 -14.80
N PHE A 48 -1.19 -5.38 -14.47
CA PHE A 48 -0.92 -4.19 -13.68
C PHE A 48 -0.86 -2.97 -14.57
N SER A 49 -1.38 -1.86 -14.08
CA SER A 49 -1.42 -0.62 -14.84
C SER A 49 -0.04 0.06 -14.86
N ASP A 50 0.41 0.48 -16.03
CA ASP A 50 1.63 1.28 -16.19
C ASP A 50 1.45 2.73 -15.71
N ARG A 51 0.23 3.11 -15.33
CA ARG A 51 -0.12 4.47 -14.87
C ARG A 51 0.61 4.91 -13.61
N ILE A 52 1.19 3.96 -12.85
CA ILE A 52 2.04 4.28 -11.69
C ILE A 52 3.24 5.19 -12.07
N ASN A 53 3.72 5.10 -13.31
CA ASN A 53 4.81 5.90 -13.84
C ASN A 53 4.32 7.17 -14.56
N SER A 54 3.02 7.46 -14.54
CA SER A 54 2.47 8.64 -15.18
C SER A 54 2.96 9.94 -14.53
N PRO A 55 3.05 11.05 -15.29
CA PRO A 55 3.43 12.35 -14.75
C PRO A 55 2.54 12.78 -13.57
N GLU A 56 1.26 12.42 -13.60
CA GLU A 56 0.28 12.72 -12.55
C GLU A 56 0.62 12.06 -11.22
N VAL A 57 1.04 10.78 -11.23
CA VAL A 57 1.47 10.05 -10.04
C VAL A 57 2.78 10.64 -9.50
N ILE A 58 3.73 10.90 -10.39
CA ILE A 58 5.04 11.47 -10.02
C ILE A 58 4.83 12.85 -9.36
N GLU A 59 3.97 13.68 -9.91
CA GLU A 59 3.64 15.01 -9.35
C GLU A 59 2.96 14.87 -7.98
N TYR A 60 1.99 13.95 -7.85
CA TYR A 60 1.35 13.65 -6.57
C TYR A 60 2.36 13.26 -5.49
N VAL A 61 3.27 12.34 -5.79
CA VAL A 61 4.33 11.89 -4.88
C VAL A 61 5.27 13.04 -4.52
N LYS A 62 5.67 13.86 -5.48
CA LYS A 62 6.50 15.06 -5.22
C LYS A 62 5.79 16.05 -4.31
N LYS A 63 4.50 16.34 -4.55
CA LYS A 63 3.69 17.24 -3.74
C LYS A 63 3.53 16.71 -2.32
N SER A 64 3.21 15.43 -2.13
CA SER A 64 3.09 14.78 -0.83
C SER A 64 4.41 14.85 -0.04
N ASN A 65 5.53 14.54 -0.69
CA ASN A 65 6.85 14.64 -0.08
C ASN A 65 7.25 16.09 0.28
N ARG A 66 6.82 17.06 -0.52
CA ARG A 66 7.07 18.50 -0.24
C ARG A 66 6.30 18.96 1.00
N SER A 67 5.04 18.56 1.15
CA SER A 67 4.22 18.85 2.32
C SER A 67 4.85 18.27 3.61
N ALA A 68 5.28 17.01 3.57
CA ALA A 68 5.95 16.37 4.70
C ALA A 68 7.26 17.09 5.10
N ARG A 69 8.03 17.59 4.12
CA ARG A 69 9.23 18.40 4.38
C ARG A 69 8.88 19.73 5.04
N GLY A 70 7.82 20.41 4.57
CA GLY A 70 7.35 21.66 5.14
C GLY A 70 6.99 21.53 6.62
N CYS A 71 6.24 20.50 6.99
CA CYS A 71 5.91 20.22 8.39
C CYS A 71 7.17 19.99 9.24
N ALA A 72 8.15 19.22 8.76
CA ALA A 72 9.37 18.97 9.50
C ALA A 72 10.20 20.24 9.71
N PHE A 73 10.22 21.14 8.71
CA PHE A 73 10.94 22.41 8.79
C PHE A 73 10.41 23.32 9.90
N VAL A 74 9.12 23.19 10.26
CA VAL A 74 8.50 23.93 11.36
C VAL A 74 8.65 23.16 12.68
N LEU A 75 8.34 21.87 12.69
CA LEU A 75 8.27 21.08 13.92
C LEU A 75 9.64 20.81 14.56
N VAL A 76 10.70 20.68 13.75
CA VAL A 76 12.04 20.39 14.28
C VAL A 76 12.61 21.55 15.11
N PRO A 77 12.60 22.83 14.64
CA PRO A 77 13.14 23.94 15.43
C PRO A 77 12.19 24.46 16.50
N LEU A 78 10.91 24.07 16.48
CA LEU A 78 9.88 24.61 17.38
C LEU A 78 10.22 24.44 18.87
N PRO A 79 10.66 23.26 19.39
CA PRO A 79 11.04 23.11 20.78
C PRO A 79 12.17 24.06 21.18
N PHE A 80 13.19 24.19 20.33
CA PHE A 80 14.29 25.10 20.56
C PHE A 80 13.81 26.56 20.68
N ALA A 81 12.96 26.98 19.75
CA ALA A 81 12.40 28.34 19.76
C ALA A 81 11.58 28.63 21.04
N ILE A 82 10.75 27.63 21.46
CA ILE A 82 9.95 27.76 22.68
C ILE A 82 10.85 27.93 23.91
N TYR A 83 11.85 27.04 24.08
CA TYR A 83 12.77 27.14 25.24
C TYR A 83 13.55 28.43 25.27
N MET A 84 14.00 28.92 24.11
CA MET A 84 14.67 30.21 24.00
C MET A 84 13.74 31.38 24.40
N ILE A 85 12.49 31.37 23.95
CA ILE A 85 11.52 32.41 24.34
C ILE A 85 11.27 32.37 25.85
N VAL A 86 11.08 31.19 26.43
CA VAL A 86 10.88 31.02 27.89
C VAL A 86 12.08 31.56 28.67
N SER A 87 13.31 31.26 28.23
CA SER A 87 14.55 31.76 28.86
C SER A 87 14.68 33.29 28.80
N PHE A 88 14.09 33.95 27.81
CA PHE A 88 14.08 35.43 27.73
C PHE A 88 12.96 36.10 28.55
N VAL A 89 11.87 35.37 28.82
CA VAL A 89 10.67 35.91 29.50
C VAL A 89 10.70 35.58 30.99
N SER A 90 11.35 34.51 31.39
CA SER A 90 11.36 33.99 32.77
C SER A 90 12.80 33.85 33.25
N ASP A 91 13.07 34.43 34.44
CA ASP A 91 14.37 34.31 35.11
C ASP A 91 14.62 32.90 35.71
N GLU A 92 13.62 31.99 35.63
CA GLU A 92 13.72 30.64 36.19
C GLU A 92 14.51 29.65 35.28
N VAL A 93 14.68 30.00 34.00
CA VAL A 93 15.36 29.14 33.04
C VAL A 93 16.63 29.81 32.54
N GLU A 94 17.77 29.24 32.94
CA GLU A 94 19.07 29.74 32.44
C GLU A 94 19.18 29.49 30.91
N THR A 95 19.84 30.45 30.23
CA THR A 95 20.06 30.36 28.78
C THR A 95 20.82 29.09 28.38
N ALA A 96 21.74 28.64 29.25
CA ALA A 96 22.45 27.37 29.05
C ALA A 96 21.52 26.18 29.06
N ASP A 97 20.56 26.10 29.98
CA ASP A 97 19.56 25.04 30.06
C ASP A 97 18.62 25.05 28.84
N ALA A 98 18.20 26.26 28.40
CA ALA A 98 17.38 26.40 27.20
C ALA A 98 18.12 25.88 25.94
N LEU A 99 19.42 26.12 25.81
CA LEU A 99 20.24 25.60 24.73
C LEU A 99 20.36 24.06 24.77
N ILE A 100 20.61 23.52 25.97
CA ILE A 100 20.80 22.05 26.13
C ILE A 100 19.49 21.30 25.93
N PHE A 101 18.43 21.67 26.63
CA PHE A 101 17.15 20.98 26.57
C PHE A 101 16.41 21.26 25.27
N GLY A 102 16.27 22.51 24.85
CA GLY A 102 15.62 22.90 23.62
C GLY A 102 16.37 22.37 22.38
N GLY A 103 17.70 22.46 22.38
CA GLY A 103 18.56 21.93 21.35
C GLY A 103 18.52 20.40 21.29
N GLY A 104 18.63 19.74 22.45
CA GLY A 104 18.56 18.27 22.56
C GLY A 104 17.25 17.69 22.03
N ILE A 105 16.12 18.28 22.41
CA ILE A 105 14.79 17.88 21.92
C ILE A 105 14.69 18.08 20.40
N SER A 106 15.15 19.22 19.88
CA SER A 106 15.13 19.52 18.45
C SER A 106 15.98 18.53 17.64
N VAL A 107 17.15 18.16 18.14
CA VAL A 107 18.01 17.11 17.54
C VAL A 107 17.31 15.76 17.56
N ALA A 108 16.64 15.40 18.66
CA ALA A 108 15.87 14.16 18.73
C ALA A 108 14.74 14.12 17.68
N PHE A 109 13.98 15.21 17.52
CA PHE A 109 12.96 15.33 16.45
C PHE A 109 13.56 15.23 15.05
N LEU A 110 14.73 15.83 14.82
CA LEU A 110 15.44 15.71 13.55
C LEU A 110 15.83 14.26 13.25
N LEU A 111 16.40 13.55 14.23
CA LEU A 111 16.79 12.15 14.09
C LEU A 111 15.58 11.25 13.81
N LEU A 112 14.46 11.44 14.54
CA LEU A 112 13.20 10.73 14.29
C LEU A 112 12.66 11.00 12.89
N TYR A 113 12.71 12.23 12.42
CA TYR A 113 12.33 12.60 11.07
C TYR A 113 13.20 11.90 10.01
N LEU A 114 14.53 11.94 10.18
CA LEU A 114 15.47 11.28 9.25
C LEU A 114 15.26 9.77 9.23
N LEU A 115 15.08 9.15 10.40
CA LEU A 115 14.81 7.73 10.52
C LEU A 115 13.48 7.33 9.84
N SER A 116 12.41 8.08 10.10
CA SER A 116 11.10 7.82 9.47
C SER A 116 11.18 7.94 7.94
N ARG A 117 11.96 8.90 7.45
CA ARG A 117 12.19 9.09 6.04
C ARG A 117 13.03 7.98 5.41
N PHE A 118 14.07 7.51 6.12
CA PHE A 118 14.86 6.37 5.69
C PHE A 118 14.00 5.11 5.58
N ILE A 119 13.19 4.80 6.59
CA ILE A 119 12.26 3.65 6.60
C ILE A 119 11.22 3.78 5.47
N SER A 120 10.68 4.98 5.25
CA SER A 120 9.71 5.21 4.17
C SER A 120 10.31 5.01 2.78
N ASN A 121 11.52 5.51 2.56
CA ASN A 121 12.23 5.35 1.28
C ASN A 121 12.72 3.92 1.03
N ALA A 122 12.92 3.13 2.09
CA ALA A 122 13.32 1.72 1.99
C ALA A 122 12.18 0.81 1.51
N LYS A 123 10.92 1.25 1.62
CA LYS A 123 9.77 0.47 1.15
C LYS A 123 9.77 0.42 -0.38
N ARG A 124 9.95 -0.78 -0.92
CA ARG A 124 9.92 -1.04 -2.36
C ARG A 124 8.58 -1.63 -2.77
N SER A 125 8.21 -1.40 -4.03
CA SER A 125 7.11 -2.13 -4.65
C SER A 125 7.45 -3.62 -4.72
N TRP A 126 6.45 -4.46 -4.58
CA TRP A 126 6.58 -5.91 -4.71
C TRP A 126 5.29 -6.50 -5.28
N ASP A 127 5.44 -7.62 -5.97
CA ASP A 127 4.33 -8.43 -6.47
C ASP A 127 4.16 -9.67 -5.60
N GLY A 128 2.93 -10.15 -5.48
CA GLY A 128 2.63 -11.32 -4.68
C GLY A 128 1.19 -11.80 -4.84
N ILE A 129 0.83 -12.82 -4.06
CA ILE A 129 -0.50 -13.44 -4.08
C ILE A 129 -1.09 -13.36 -2.69
N VAL A 130 -2.40 -13.09 -2.59
CA VAL A 130 -3.16 -13.20 -1.34
C VAL A 130 -3.28 -14.67 -0.98
N THR A 131 -2.69 -15.07 0.14
CA THR A 131 -2.68 -16.48 0.58
C THR A 131 -3.68 -16.79 1.67
N ASP A 132 -4.10 -15.76 2.43
CA ASP A 132 -5.00 -15.97 3.56
C ASP A 132 -5.77 -14.69 3.90
N LYS A 133 -7.00 -14.87 4.41
CA LYS A 133 -7.94 -13.79 4.74
C LYS A 133 -8.70 -14.16 6.01
N GLN A 134 -8.46 -13.43 7.08
CA GLN A 134 -9.01 -13.72 8.40
C GLN A 134 -9.67 -12.51 9.03
N SER A 135 -10.74 -12.73 9.80
CA SER A 135 -11.35 -11.74 10.67
C SER A 135 -11.21 -12.19 12.13
N LEU A 136 -10.56 -11.37 12.95
CA LEU A 136 -10.25 -11.67 14.34
C LEU A 136 -10.93 -10.67 15.26
N LYS A 137 -11.99 -11.12 15.95
CA LYS A 137 -12.65 -10.32 16.98
C LYS A 137 -11.79 -10.28 18.24
N LYS A 138 -11.57 -9.08 18.78
CA LYS A 138 -10.77 -8.82 19.98
C LYS A 138 -11.44 -7.78 20.85
N THR A 139 -11.03 -7.77 22.12
CA THR A 139 -11.45 -6.76 23.09
C THR A 139 -10.22 -6.10 23.69
N LYS A 140 -10.34 -4.82 24.03
CA LYS A 140 -9.33 -4.09 24.80
C LYS A 140 -10.02 -3.29 25.89
N HIS A 141 -9.38 -3.18 27.06
CA HIS A 141 -9.78 -2.22 28.08
C HIS A 141 -9.16 -0.88 27.76
N VAL A 142 -9.99 0.16 27.71
CA VAL A 142 -9.55 1.54 27.50
C VAL A 142 -10.01 2.35 28.69
N GLU A 143 -9.11 3.11 29.28
CA GLU A 143 -9.44 4.04 30.34
C GLU A 143 -10.13 5.26 29.73
N ASP A 144 -11.38 5.50 30.14
CA ASP A 144 -12.07 6.74 29.79
C ASP A 144 -11.52 7.87 30.65
N ARG A 145 -10.74 8.76 30.05
CA ARG A 145 -10.13 9.92 30.71
C ARG A 145 -11.13 10.89 31.32
N THR A 146 -12.42 10.79 30.95
CA THR A 146 -13.47 11.69 31.42
C THR A 146 -14.08 11.21 32.75
N ASN A 147 -14.11 9.91 32.99
CA ASN A 147 -14.84 9.30 34.13
C ASN A 147 -13.98 8.36 34.97
N GLU A 148 -12.68 8.21 34.69
CA GLU A 148 -11.77 7.26 35.36
C GLU A 148 -12.30 5.80 35.36
N LYS A 149 -13.18 5.46 34.40
CA LYS A 149 -13.76 4.13 34.26
C LYS A 149 -13.11 3.39 33.09
N TRP A 150 -12.89 2.11 33.31
CA TRP A 150 -12.43 1.20 32.25
C TRP A 150 -13.61 0.80 31.37
N GLU A 151 -13.55 1.14 30.10
CA GLU A 151 -14.54 0.72 29.11
C GLU A 151 -13.98 -0.45 28.28
N LEU A 152 -14.84 -1.45 28.04
CA LEU A 152 -14.52 -2.57 27.18
C LEU A 152 -14.84 -2.22 25.73
N VAL A 153 -13.79 -1.99 24.93
CA VAL A 153 -13.93 -1.70 23.50
C VAL A 153 -13.78 -2.97 22.70
N HIS A 154 -14.79 -3.28 21.90
CA HIS A 154 -14.76 -4.39 20.94
C HIS A 154 -14.21 -3.92 19.61
N TYR A 155 -13.27 -4.67 19.05
CA TYR A 155 -12.74 -4.40 17.71
C TYR A 155 -12.51 -5.68 16.92
N THR A 156 -12.59 -5.57 15.61
CA THR A 156 -12.29 -6.66 14.69
C THR A 156 -11.10 -6.28 13.83
N ASN A 157 -10.08 -7.11 13.86
CA ASN A 157 -8.95 -7.03 12.92
C ASN A 157 -9.24 -7.89 11.70
N TYR A 158 -9.23 -7.27 10.55
CA TYR A 158 -9.32 -7.90 9.23
C TYR A 158 -7.90 -8.03 8.68
N VAL A 159 -7.44 -9.26 8.54
CA VAL A 159 -6.04 -9.57 8.19
C VAL A 159 -6.00 -10.19 6.81
N LEU A 160 -5.27 -9.56 5.90
CA LEU A 160 -4.87 -10.12 4.62
C LEU A 160 -3.41 -10.54 4.71
N THR A 161 -3.11 -11.76 4.30
CA THR A 161 -1.75 -12.28 4.24
C THR A 161 -1.34 -12.46 2.79
N PHE A 162 -0.18 -11.95 2.45
CA PHE A 162 0.39 -12.04 1.10
C PHE A 162 1.68 -12.88 1.13
N ARG A 163 1.90 -13.62 0.07
CA ARG A 163 3.19 -14.23 -0.24
C ARG A 163 3.76 -13.46 -1.43
N THR A 164 4.85 -12.76 -1.22
CA THR A 164 5.56 -12.04 -2.30
C THR A 164 6.26 -13.02 -3.22
N ASP A 165 6.56 -12.61 -4.46
CA ASP A 165 7.28 -13.42 -5.43
C ASP A 165 8.69 -13.82 -4.93
N ASN A 166 9.26 -13.04 -4.00
CA ASN A 166 10.51 -13.34 -3.30
C ASN A 166 10.34 -14.31 -2.11
N GLY A 167 9.14 -14.90 -1.93
CA GLY A 167 8.82 -15.83 -0.86
C GLY A 167 8.58 -15.22 0.52
N LYS A 168 8.68 -13.90 0.69
CA LYS A 168 8.40 -13.23 1.95
C LYS A 168 6.91 -13.20 2.25
N LYS A 169 6.59 -13.26 3.55
CA LYS A 169 5.22 -13.13 4.04
C LYS A 169 4.99 -11.68 4.50
N GLU A 170 4.02 -11.01 3.86
CA GLU A 170 3.59 -9.67 4.21
C GLU A 170 2.15 -9.70 4.73
N ARG A 171 1.78 -8.75 5.60
CA ARG A 171 0.44 -8.66 6.17
C ARG A 171 -0.11 -7.25 6.09
N CYS A 172 -1.40 -7.15 5.74
CA CYS A 172 -2.20 -5.95 5.88
C CYS A 172 -3.25 -6.19 6.97
N VAL A 173 -3.32 -5.29 7.94
CA VAL A 173 -4.31 -5.36 9.00
C VAL A 173 -5.16 -4.11 8.96
N GLU A 174 -6.44 -4.29 8.75
CA GLU A 174 -7.46 -3.25 8.85
C GLU A 174 -8.26 -3.49 10.11
N ARG A 175 -8.65 -2.42 10.81
CA ARG A 175 -9.35 -2.52 12.09
C ARG A 175 -10.65 -1.73 12.06
N ILE A 176 -11.71 -2.37 12.50
CA ILE A 176 -12.99 -1.72 12.81
C ILE A 176 -13.20 -1.78 14.32
N GLU A 177 -13.42 -0.61 14.94
CA GLU A 177 -13.76 -0.48 16.37
C GLU A 177 -15.24 -0.09 16.50
N ASN A 178 -15.96 -0.79 17.38
CA ASN A 178 -17.38 -0.50 17.68
C ASN A 178 -18.23 -0.31 16.41
N SER A 179 -18.01 -1.13 15.39
CA SER A 179 -18.68 -1.06 14.07
C SER A 179 -18.46 0.27 13.32
N ARG A 180 -17.44 1.03 13.68
CA ARG A 180 -17.05 2.27 13.00
C ARG A 180 -15.75 2.09 12.26
N GLY A 181 -15.70 2.56 11.03
CA GLY A 181 -14.55 2.50 10.14
C GLY A 181 -14.87 1.79 8.83
N ASP A 182 -14.09 2.08 7.83
CA ASP A 182 -14.21 1.49 6.51
C ASP A 182 -13.06 0.52 6.25
N LEU A 183 -13.35 -0.54 5.50
CA LEU A 183 -12.35 -1.49 5.03
C LEU A 183 -12.00 -1.15 3.58
N ASP A 184 -10.72 -0.90 3.33
CA ASP A 184 -10.22 -0.57 1.99
C ASP A 184 -9.97 -1.84 1.16
N TYR A 185 -9.26 -2.81 1.74
CA TYR A 185 -8.70 -3.94 1.01
C TYR A 185 -9.43 -5.26 1.25
N TYR A 186 -9.87 -5.48 2.49
CA TYR A 186 -10.45 -6.75 2.88
C TYR A 186 -11.69 -7.16 2.07
N PRO A 187 -12.67 -6.26 1.76
CA PRO A 187 -13.79 -6.62 0.91
C PRO A 187 -13.41 -6.83 -0.56
N TYR A 188 -12.38 -6.14 -1.04
CA TYR A 188 -12.02 -6.10 -2.46
C TYR A 188 -11.09 -7.25 -2.89
N LEU A 189 -10.11 -7.60 -2.04
CA LEU A 189 -9.14 -8.64 -2.37
C LEU A 189 -9.58 -10.01 -1.85
N ASN A 190 -9.40 -11.05 -2.68
CA ASN A 190 -9.73 -12.43 -2.36
C ASN A 190 -8.49 -13.31 -2.33
N VAL A 191 -8.59 -14.46 -1.63
CA VAL A 191 -7.52 -15.47 -1.63
C VAL A 191 -7.30 -15.96 -3.06
N GLY A 192 -6.05 -15.98 -3.48
CA GLY A 192 -5.65 -16.30 -4.86
C GLY A 192 -5.43 -15.08 -5.75
N ASP A 193 -5.91 -13.89 -5.37
CA ASP A 193 -5.68 -12.69 -6.17
C ASP A 193 -4.18 -12.36 -6.20
N ARG A 194 -3.67 -12.13 -7.41
CA ARG A 194 -2.33 -11.56 -7.62
C ARG A 194 -2.41 -10.06 -7.45
N VAL A 195 -1.48 -9.49 -6.69
CA VAL A 195 -1.47 -8.06 -6.34
C VAL A 195 -0.09 -7.46 -6.49
N ARG A 196 -0.05 -6.16 -6.77
CA ARG A 196 1.16 -5.33 -6.70
C ARG A 196 1.03 -4.29 -5.59
N TYR A 197 2.05 -4.22 -4.74
CA TYR A 197 2.13 -3.22 -3.68
C TYR A 197 2.83 -1.95 -4.15
N HIS A 198 2.19 -0.82 -3.98
CA HIS A 198 2.66 0.52 -4.33
C HIS A 198 2.81 1.38 -3.08
N PRO A 199 4.00 1.51 -2.47
CA PRO A 199 4.19 2.26 -1.23
C PRO A 199 3.94 3.77 -1.36
N GLN A 200 4.00 4.30 -2.59
CA GLN A 200 3.96 5.74 -2.88
C GLN A 200 2.55 6.33 -2.99
N VAL A 201 1.51 5.51 -3.08
CA VAL A 201 0.12 5.96 -3.19
C VAL A 201 -0.71 5.54 -1.98
N PRO A 202 -1.79 6.29 -1.63
CA PRO A 202 -2.64 5.98 -0.48
C PRO A 202 -3.30 4.61 -0.51
N TYR A 203 -3.89 4.22 -1.63
CA TYR A 203 -4.40 2.87 -1.86
C TYR A 203 -3.27 2.01 -2.43
N LYS A 204 -2.73 1.11 -1.61
CA LYS A 204 -1.41 0.50 -1.84
C LYS A 204 -1.41 -0.77 -2.66
N TYR A 205 -2.55 -1.47 -2.75
CA TYR A 205 -2.60 -2.78 -3.41
C TYR A 205 -3.41 -2.70 -4.69
N GLU A 206 -2.75 -2.93 -5.82
CA GLU A 206 -3.38 -3.05 -7.13
C GLU A 206 -3.63 -4.52 -7.43
N LYS A 207 -4.86 -4.87 -7.79
CA LYS A 207 -5.23 -6.21 -8.22
C LYS A 207 -4.83 -6.44 -9.67
N TYR A 208 -4.30 -7.62 -9.99
CA TYR A 208 -3.85 -7.98 -11.34
C TYR A 208 -5.02 -8.27 -12.27
N ASP A 209 -5.93 -9.16 -11.86
CA ASP A 209 -7.11 -9.55 -12.64
C ASP A 209 -8.34 -8.75 -12.17
N LYS A 210 -8.69 -7.76 -12.95
CA LYS A 210 -9.86 -6.90 -12.74
C LYS A 210 -11.02 -7.27 -13.69
N SER A 211 -10.88 -8.36 -14.45
CA SER A 211 -11.83 -8.74 -15.53
C SER A 211 -13.24 -9.04 -15.05
N ARG A 212 -13.39 -9.39 -13.78
CA ARG A 212 -14.67 -9.72 -13.14
C ARG A 212 -15.14 -8.64 -12.15
N ASP A 213 -14.37 -7.57 -11.99
CA ASP A 213 -14.72 -6.52 -11.05
C ASP A 213 -15.69 -5.54 -11.73
N SER A 214 -16.76 -5.17 -11.05
CA SER A 214 -17.67 -4.09 -11.45
C SER A 214 -17.17 -2.72 -11.01
N GLU A 215 -16.36 -2.71 -9.96
CA GLU A 215 -15.82 -1.47 -9.37
C GLU A 215 -14.32 -1.58 -9.15
N ILE A 216 -13.65 -0.45 -9.20
CA ILE A 216 -12.21 -0.32 -8.97
C ILE A 216 -11.92 0.80 -7.98
N PRO A 217 -11.04 0.58 -6.97
CA PRO A 217 -10.65 1.63 -6.04
C PRO A 217 -9.70 2.63 -6.69
N CYS A 218 -9.89 3.90 -6.39
CA CYS A 218 -8.94 4.94 -6.77
C CYS A 218 -7.67 4.86 -5.92
N MET A 219 -6.50 4.76 -6.56
CA MET A 219 -5.21 4.66 -5.86
C MET A 219 -4.85 5.93 -5.06
N PHE A 220 -5.54 7.06 -5.29
CA PHE A 220 -5.24 8.35 -4.65
C PHE A 220 -6.19 8.71 -3.51
N CYS A 221 -7.50 8.48 -3.66
CA CYS A 221 -8.50 8.87 -2.66
C CYS A 221 -9.29 7.70 -2.07
N LYS A 222 -9.03 6.48 -2.52
CA LYS A 222 -9.64 5.22 -2.09
C LYS A 222 -11.11 5.03 -2.49
N THR A 223 -11.76 6.03 -3.10
CA THR A 223 -13.15 5.94 -3.55
C THR A 223 -13.29 4.83 -4.58
N PHE A 224 -14.25 3.94 -4.40
CA PHE A 224 -14.61 2.95 -5.40
C PHE A 224 -15.37 3.61 -6.55
N ASN A 225 -15.06 3.19 -7.76
CA ASN A 225 -15.60 3.74 -8.99
C ASN A 225 -16.04 2.60 -9.89
N ASP A 226 -17.07 2.84 -10.70
CA ASP A 226 -17.44 1.91 -11.76
C ASP A 226 -16.22 1.63 -12.65
N ILE A 227 -16.01 0.36 -12.99
CA ILE A 227 -14.85 -0.10 -13.77
C ILE A 227 -14.78 0.54 -15.16
N HIS A 228 -15.91 1.01 -15.71
CA HIS A 228 -15.97 1.67 -17.01
C HIS A 228 -15.48 3.13 -16.97
N ASN A 229 -15.43 3.74 -15.80
CA ASN A 229 -14.92 5.10 -15.65
C ASN A 229 -13.41 5.15 -15.89
N ASP A 230 -12.92 6.13 -16.66
CA ASP A 230 -11.49 6.36 -16.86
C ASP A 230 -10.89 7.20 -15.73
N LYS A 231 -11.71 8.01 -15.07
CA LYS A 231 -11.32 8.92 -14.00
C LYS A 231 -12.18 8.70 -12.76
N CYS A 232 -11.56 8.93 -11.61
CA CYS A 232 -12.25 8.88 -10.33
C CYS A 232 -13.32 9.98 -10.23
N VAL A 233 -14.54 9.59 -9.86
CA VAL A 233 -15.66 10.53 -9.68
C VAL A 233 -15.44 11.53 -8.54
N SER A 234 -14.61 11.17 -7.54
CA SER A 234 -14.33 12.00 -6.37
C SER A 234 -13.16 12.96 -6.60
N CYS A 235 -11.99 12.48 -7.06
CA CYS A 235 -10.77 13.29 -7.16
C CYS A 235 -10.34 13.60 -8.59
N GLY A 236 -11.06 13.13 -9.62
CA GLY A 236 -10.78 13.37 -11.03
C GLY A 236 -9.53 12.69 -11.60
N LYS A 237 -8.78 11.94 -10.78
CA LYS A 237 -7.53 11.28 -11.19
C LYS A 237 -7.81 10.01 -11.99
N GLN A 238 -6.88 9.65 -12.88
CA GLN A 238 -7.00 8.43 -13.69
C GLN A 238 -7.03 7.17 -12.82
N LEU A 239 -7.92 6.25 -13.15
CA LEU A 239 -8.05 4.95 -12.48
C LEU A 239 -7.05 3.93 -13.06
N PHE A 240 -6.53 3.04 -12.22
CA PHE A 240 -5.55 2.02 -12.60
C PHE A 240 -6.28 0.76 -13.09
N LYS A 241 -6.69 0.83 -14.35
CA LYS A 241 -7.35 -0.30 -15.03
C LYS A 241 -6.34 -1.27 -15.58
#